data_409e5e74c188f4fca1faae8fdfeb33a1
#
_entry.id   409e5e74c188f4fca1faae8fdfeb33a1
#
_cell.length_a   1.000
_cell.length_b   1.000
_cell.length_c   1.000
_cell.angle_alpha   90.00
_cell.angle_beta   90.00
_cell.angle_gamma   90.00
#
_symmetry.space_group_name_H-M   'P 1'
#
loop_
_entity.id
_entity.type
_entity.pdbx_description
1 polymer ?
#
loop_
_entity_poly.entity_id
_entity_poly.type
_entity_poly.pdbx_seq_one_letter_code
_entity_poly.pdbx_strand_id
1 'polypeptide(L)'
;GVIEISPGVIVTTSAPESICLDSNILLSGTISGGTTSGVWTSSVAGGVFTPSANDLITTYTPPNNFTGEIIFTLTSDDPVGPCPPISDSVTVVIQPEATVNAGDYDPFCVNTPVQLAGSIGGAASSATWSADVSGVFAPSANDLNATFTPIASFTGNINFTLTTDDPAGACESVSDTITVLVTPE
;
A
#
# COMPACT_ATOMS: atom_id res chain seq x y z
N GLY A 1 -31.49 49.92 10.73
CA GLY A 1 -31.32 48.51 10.71
C GLY A 1 -29.84 48.19 11.01
N VAL A 2 -29.60 47.24 11.88
CA VAL A 2 -28.23 46.70 12.13
C VAL A 2 -27.94 45.70 11.02
N ILE A 3 -26.83 45.89 10.30
CA ILE A 3 -26.33 44.86 9.37
C ILE A 3 -25.43 43.95 10.18
N GLU A 4 -25.88 42.73 10.41
CA GLU A 4 -25.02 41.66 10.98
C GLU A 4 -24.22 41.02 9.85
N ILE A 5 -22.90 41.03 9.99
CA ILE A 5 -21.99 40.35 9.06
C ILE A 5 -21.62 39.01 9.76
N SER A 6 -22.17 37.92 9.25
CA SER A 6 -21.74 36.60 9.68
C SER A 6 -20.35 36.25 9.11
N PRO A 7 -19.43 35.65 9.91
CA PRO A 7 -18.17 35.20 9.40
C PRO A 7 -18.39 34.08 8.37
N GLY A 8 -17.64 34.11 7.29
CA GLY A 8 -17.68 33.06 6.27
C GLY A 8 -17.27 31.71 6.85
N VAL A 9 -17.84 30.63 6.30
CA VAL A 9 -17.44 29.24 6.66
C VAL A 9 -16.11 28.91 5.98
N ILE A 10 -15.21 28.26 6.72
CA ILE A 10 -13.95 27.70 6.23
C ILE A 10 -13.96 26.21 6.56
N VAL A 11 -13.74 25.39 5.55
CA VAL A 11 -13.60 23.92 5.66
C VAL A 11 -12.22 23.52 5.19
N THR A 12 -11.53 22.66 5.93
CA THR A 12 -10.28 22.05 5.51
C THR A 12 -10.30 20.56 5.79
N THR A 13 -9.66 19.79 4.91
CA THR A 13 -9.57 18.32 5.00
C THR A 13 -8.12 17.86 5.00
N SER A 14 -7.86 16.75 5.68
CA SER A 14 -6.57 16.07 5.68
C SER A 14 -6.77 14.57 5.82
N ALA A 15 -5.99 13.81 5.06
CA ALA A 15 -5.90 12.35 5.10
C ALA A 15 -4.50 11.92 4.60
N PRO A 16 -4.08 10.64 4.79
CA PRO A 16 -2.89 10.13 4.13
C PRO A 16 -3.08 10.16 2.59
N GLU A 17 -2.00 10.38 1.83
CA GLU A 17 -2.05 10.37 0.36
C GLU A 17 -2.36 8.97 -0.19
N SER A 18 -1.82 7.94 0.46
CA SER A 18 -2.08 6.54 0.10
C SER A 18 -2.10 5.64 1.33
N ILE A 19 -2.79 4.51 1.21
CA ILE A 19 -2.79 3.41 2.18
C ILE A 19 -2.67 2.07 1.44
N CYS A 20 -2.31 1.02 2.17
CA CYS A 20 -2.34 -0.34 1.65
C CYS A 20 -3.75 -0.94 1.74
N LEU A 21 -4.03 -1.92 0.88
CA LEU A 21 -5.27 -2.69 0.91
C LEU A 21 -5.60 -3.17 2.33
N ASP A 22 -6.89 -3.22 2.65
CA ASP A 22 -7.46 -3.60 3.95
C ASP A 22 -7.05 -2.71 5.15
N SER A 23 -6.38 -1.57 4.88
CA SER A 23 -6.08 -0.57 5.92
C SER A 23 -7.24 0.42 6.09
N ASN A 24 -7.33 0.99 7.29
CA ASN A 24 -8.30 2.04 7.59
C ASN A 24 -7.71 3.44 7.31
N ILE A 25 -8.56 4.38 6.92
CA ILE A 25 -8.20 5.76 6.61
C ILE A 25 -8.61 6.68 7.75
N LEU A 26 -7.65 7.35 8.37
CA LEU A 26 -7.95 8.41 9.32
C LEU A 26 -8.22 9.70 8.55
N LEU A 27 -9.42 10.23 8.68
CA LEU A 27 -9.84 11.51 8.15
C LEU A 27 -9.85 12.57 9.26
N SER A 28 -9.31 13.73 8.95
CA SER A 28 -9.33 14.89 9.85
C SER A 28 -9.84 16.10 9.09
N GLY A 29 -10.89 16.71 9.59
CA GLY A 29 -11.47 17.93 9.05
C GLY A 29 -11.52 19.04 10.09
N THR A 30 -11.55 20.26 9.63
CA THR A 30 -11.87 21.42 10.46
C THR A 30 -12.96 22.26 9.79
N ILE A 31 -13.88 22.77 10.58
CA ILE A 31 -14.91 23.70 10.14
C ILE A 31 -14.93 24.87 11.12
N SER A 32 -14.92 26.08 10.60
CA SER A 32 -14.93 27.31 11.40
C SER A 32 -15.73 28.40 10.74
N GLY A 33 -16.11 29.44 11.49
CA GLY A 33 -16.90 30.57 11.01
C GLY A 33 -18.38 30.44 11.36
N GLY A 34 -19.26 30.48 10.39
CA GLY A 34 -20.72 30.50 10.57
C GLY A 34 -21.32 29.19 11.13
N THR A 35 -20.59 28.10 11.05
CA THR A 35 -20.93 26.77 11.62
C THR A 35 -19.64 26.05 12.05
N THR A 36 -19.78 25.01 12.87
CA THR A 36 -18.66 24.16 13.35
C THR A 36 -18.92 22.67 13.14
N SER A 37 -20.02 22.34 12.46
CA SER A 37 -20.43 20.96 12.16
C SER A 37 -20.56 20.73 10.66
N GLY A 38 -20.52 19.48 10.25
CA GLY A 38 -20.64 19.07 8.87
C GLY A 38 -20.61 17.54 8.73
N VAL A 39 -20.61 17.06 7.50
CA VAL A 39 -20.72 15.64 7.18
C VAL A 39 -19.67 15.25 6.13
N TRP A 40 -19.02 14.13 6.39
CA TRP A 40 -18.16 13.45 5.43
C TRP A 40 -18.99 12.59 4.47
N THR A 41 -18.57 12.60 3.22
CA THR A 41 -19.04 11.68 2.18
C THR A 41 -17.86 11.02 1.48
N SER A 42 -18.08 9.84 0.92
CA SER A 42 -17.12 9.08 0.14
C SER A 42 -17.63 8.91 -1.29
N SER A 43 -16.73 9.00 -2.28
CA SER A 43 -17.05 8.71 -3.70
C SER A 43 -17.32 7.22 -3.95
N VAL A 44 -16.93 6.34 -3.00
CA VAL A 44 -17.08 4.88 -3.10
C VAL A 44 -18.12 4.41 -2.11
N ALA A 45 -19.12 3.68 -2.60
CA ALA A 45 -20.17 3.10 -1.77
C ALA A 45 -19.69 1.84 -1.04
N GLY A 46 -20.30 1.54 0.12
CA GLY A 46 -20.06 0.29 0.87
C GLY A 46 -19.00 0.38 1.96
N GLY A 47 -18.26 1.47 2.07
CA GLY A 47 -17.38 1.70 3.21
C GLY A 47 -18.12 2.30 4.42
N VAL A 48 -17.47 2.33 5.57
CA VAL A 48 -18.08 2.70 6.86
C VAL A 48 -17.26 3.76 7.59
N PHE A 49 -17.90 4.83 8.03
CA PHE A 49 -17.32 5.84 8.92
C PHE A 49 -17.52 5.44 10.39
N THR A 50 -16.44 5.47 11.17
CA THR A 50 -16.45 5.13 12.61
C THR A 50 -15.75 6.23 13.43
N PRO A 51 -16.39 6.84 14.43
CA PRO A 51 -17.70 6.51 14.96
C PRO A 51 -18.86 6.96 14.07
N SER A 52 -18.72 8.05 13.29
CA SER A 52 -19.77 8.60 12.43
C SER A 52 -19.21 9.48 11.33
N ALA A 53 -19.94 9.63 10.22
CA ALA A 53 -19.62 10.59 9.16
C ALA A 53 -19.80 12.07 9.62
N ASN A 54 -20.48 12.31 10.73
CA ASN A 54 -20.67 13.64 11.29
C ASN A 54 -19.52 14.09 12.21
N ASP A 55 -18.59 13.19 12.54
CA ASP A 55 -17.42 13.52 13.35
C ASP A 55 -16.32 14.09 12.43
N LEU A 56 -15.81 15.28 12.77
CA LEU A 56 -14.76 15.93 11.99
C LEU A 56 -13.46 15.11 11.94
N ILE A 57 -13.21 14.33 12.99
CA ILE A 57 -12.15 13.32 13.01
C ILE A 57 -12.81 11.95 13.06
N THR A 58 -12.64 11.18 12.00
CA THR A 58 -13.31 9.88 11.86
C THR A 58 -12.39 8.90 11.09
N THR A 59 -12.62 7.62 11.29
CA THR A 59 -11.93 6.56 10.54
C THR A 59 -12.89 6.00 9.50
N TYR A 60 -12.43 5.91 8.27
CA TYR A 60 -13.16 5.25 7.20
C TYR A 60 -12.57 3.86 6.93
N THR A 61 -13.42 2.85 6.94
CA THR A 61 -13.07 1.49 6.52
C THR A 61 -13.58 1.30 5.11
N PRO A 62 -12.68 1.12 4.11
CA PRO A 62 -13.08 0.89 2.73
C PRO A 62 -13.86 -0.43 2.55
N PRO A 63 -14.56 -0.61 1.42
CA PRO A 63 -15.10 -1.91 1.06
C PRO A 63 -13.98 -2.95 0.92
N ASN A 64 -14.24 -4.21 1.27
CA ASN A 64 -13.27 -5.29 1.16
C ASN A 64 -12.70 -5.42 -0.26
N ASN A 65 -11.40 -5.63 -0.37
CA ASN A 65 -10.66 -5.79 -1.63
C ASN A 65 -10.77 -4.59 -2.59
N PHE A 66 -11.14 -3.41 -2.10
CA PHE A 66 -11.17 -2.21 -2.93
C PHE A 66 -9.74 -1.66 -3.11
N THR A 67 -9.37 -1.40 -4.36
CA THR A 67 -8.14 -0.67 -4.74
C THR A 67 -8.48 0.47 -5.68
N GLY A 68 -7.69 1.54 -5.63
CA GLY A 68 -7.91 2.73 -6.43
C GLY A 68 -8.17 3.97 -5.59
N GLU A 69 -8.66 5.01 -6.22
CA GLU A 69 -8.87 6.32 -5.58
C GLU A 69 -10.21 6.41 -4.86
N ILE A 70 -10.20 7.00 -3.68
CA ILE A 70 -11.40 7.44 -2.96
C ILE A 70 -11.28 8.94 -2.72
N ILE A 71 -12.30 9.68 -3.11
CA ILE A 71 -12.43 11.10 -2.80
C ILE A 71 -13.35 11.22 -1.59
N PHE A 72 -12.83 11.84 -0.52
CA PHE A 72 -13.61 12.21 0.66
C PHE A 72 -13.92 13.69 0.61
N THR A 73 -15.19 14.03 0.80
CA THR A 73 -15.64 15.42 0.83
C THR A 73 -16.27 15.71 2.18
N LEU A 74 -15.76 16.74 2.86
CA LEU A 74 -16.37 17.30 4.06
C LEU A 74 -17.20 18.52 3.66
N THR A 75 -18.49 18.45 3.93
CA THR A 75 -19.43 19.57 3.68
C THR A 75 -19.91 20.11 5.01
N SER A 76 -19.80 21.41 5.21
CA SER A 76 -20.34 22.06 6.40
C SER A 76 -21.86 22.00 6.43
N ASP A 77 -22.43 21.99 7.64
CA ASP A 77 -23.86 22.27 7.78
C ASP A 77 -24.18 23.67 7.26
N ASP A 78 -25.42 23.86 6.86
CA ASP A 78 -25.91 25.15 6.38
C ASP A 78 -25.84 26.20 7.52
N PRO A 79 -25.00 27.24 7.40
CA PRO A 79 -24.90 28.24 8.44
C PRO A 79 -26.19 29.08 8.52
N VAL A 80 -26.50 29.52 9.72
CA VAL A 80 -27.65 30.43 9.89
C VAL A 80 -27.39 31.72 9.13
N GLY A 81 -28.20 31.99 8.10
CA GLY A 81 -28.10 33.23 7.30
C GLY A 81 -28.10 32.97 5.79
N PRO A 82 -27.67 33.94 4.98
CA PRO A 82 -27.70 33.82 3.51
C PRO A 82 -26.50 33.09 2.91
N CYS A 83 -25.55 32.58 3.72
CA CYS A 83 -24.35 31.93 3.23
C CYS A 83 -24.63 30.43 2.97
N PRO A 84 -24.24 29.89 1.82
CA PRO A 84 -24.41 28.47 1.53
C PRO A 84 -23.40 27.60 2.30
N PRO A 85 -23.64 26.28 2.42
CA PRO A 85 -22.65 25.30 2.86
C PRO A 85 -21.38 25.34 2.01
N ILE A 86 -20.24 25.06 2.62
CA ILE A 86 -18.93 25.01 1.96
C ILE A 86 -18.36 23.60 2.09
N SER A 87 -17.67 23.14 1.06
CA SER A 87 -17.04 21.82 1.04
C SER A 87 -15.55 21.92 0.73
N ASP A 88 -14.79 20.98 1.25
CA ASP A 88 -13.41 20.69 0.87
C ASP A 88 -13.23 19.19 0.67
N SER A 89 -12.26 18.77 -0.15
CA SER A 89 -12.08 17.37 -0.52
C SER A 89 -10.62 16.93 -0.47
N VAL A 90 -10.40 15.68 -0.07
CA VAL A 90 -9.11 15.02 -0.10
C VAL A 90 -9.23 13.67 -0.82
N THR A 91 -8.20 13.32 -1.60
CA THR A 91 -8.11 12.05 -2.32
C THR A 91 -7.13 11.14 -1.62
N VAL A 92 -7.51 9.87 -1.44
CA VAL A 92 -6.66 8.79 -0.89
C VAL A 92 -6.59 7.66 -1.91
N VAL A 93 -5.38 7.17 -2.19
CA VAL A 93 -5.15 6.03 -3.08
C VAL A 93 -4.99 4.75 -2.24
N ILE A 94 -5.83 3.74 -2.49
CA ILE A 94 -5.65 2.41 -1.90
C ILE A 94 -4.86 1.55 -2.87
N GLN A 95 -3.67 1.15 -2.44
CA GLN A 95 -2.75 0.33 -3.24
C GLN A 95 -2.98 -1.15 -2.96
N PRO A 96 -2.87 -2.03 -3.98
CA PRO A 96 -2.85 -3.47 -3.74
C PRO A 96 -1.60 -3.85 -2.93
N GLU A 97 -1.67 -4.93 -2.16
CA GLU A 97 -0.48 -5.49 -1.52
C GLU A 97 0.54 -5.97 -2.56
N ALA A 98 1.82 -5.93 -2.21
CA ALA A 98 2.85 -6.60 -3.00
C ALA A 98 2.69 -8.12 -2.89
N THR A 99 2.97 -8.83 -3.97
CA THR A 99 3.02 -10.29 -3.98
C THR A 99 4.34 -10.77 -4.55
N VAL A 100 4.83 -11.91 -4.06
CA VAL A 100 6.09 -12.52 -4.48
C VAL A 100 5.97 -14.04 -4.47
N ASN A 101 6.63 -14.69 -5.42
CA ASN A 101 6.77 -16.15 -5.46
C ASN A 101 8.19 -16.47 -5.91
N ALA A 102 8.95 -17.15 -5.06
CA ALA A 102 10.32 -17.58 -5.34
C ALA A 102 10.40 -18.77 -6.33
N GLY A 103 9.25 -19.38 -6.70
CA GLY A 103 9.20 -20.53 -7.59
C GLY A 103 9.49 -21.84 -6.88
N ASP A 104 9.58 -22.92 -7.66
CA ASP A 104 9.94 -24.28 -7.20
C ASP A 104 11.06 -24.82 -8.07
N TYR A 105 12.04 -25.50 -7.45
CA TYR A 105 13.22 -26.02 -8.15
C TYR A 105 13.53 -27.45 -7.72
N ASP A 106 13.89 -28.27 -8.69
CA ASP A 106 14.43 -29.60 -8.43
C ASP A 106 15.86 -29.51 -7.85
N PRO A 107 16.29 -30.52 -7.09
CA PRO A 107 17.69 -30.65 -6.70
C PRO A 107 18.64 -30.62 -7.90
N PHE A 108 19.81 -29.99 -7.74
CA PHE A 108 20.80 -29.89 -8.79
C PHE A 108 22.18 -30.34 -8.34
N CYS A 109 23.06 -30.67 -9.29
CA CYS A 109 24.38 -31.20 -8.98
C CYS A 109 25.36 -30.09 -8.57
N VAL A 110 26.32 -30.46 -7.72
CA VAL A 110 27.47 -29.61 -7.37
C VAL A 110 28.15 -29.06 -8.61
N ASN A 111 28.68 -27.83 -8.52
CA ASN A 111 29.33 -27.10 -9.60
C ASN A 111 28.44 -26.78 -10.84
N THR A 112 27.14 -27.03 -10.76
CA THR A 112 26.21 -26.60 -11.80
C THR A 112 25.44 -25.36 -11.37
N PRO A 113 25.11 -24.44 -12.28
CA PRO A 113 24.24 -23.32 -11.99
C PRO A 113 22.78 -23.76 -11.92
N VAL A 114 21.97 -23.09 -11.07
CA VAL A 114 20.51 -23.22 -11.06
C VAL A 114 19.87 -21.98 -11.70
N GLN A 115 18.92 -22.21 -12.61
CA GLN A 115 18.11 -21.15 -13.19
C GLN A 115 16.96 -20.84 -12.26
N LEU A 116 16.90 -19.61 -11.75
CA LEU A 116 15.79 -19.12 -10.95
C LEU A 116 14.68 -18.58 -11.87
N ALA A 117 13.46 -18.58 -11.37
CA ALA A 117 12.27 -18.12 -12.08
C ALA A 117 11.27 -17.55 -11.06
N GLY A 118 11.62 -16.42 -10.47
CA GLY A 118 10.76 -15.72 -9.54
C GLY A 118 9.67 -14.92 -10.24
N SER A 119 8.61 -14.60 -9.51
CA SER A 119 7.56 -13.70 -9.98
C SER A 119 7.12 -12.74 -8.90
N ILE A 120 6.66 -11.57 -9.30
CA ILE A 120 6.14 -10.51 -8.43
C ILE A 120 4.84 -9.97 -9.00
N GLY A 121 4.04 -9.31 -8.15
CA GLY A 121 2.78 -8.68 -8.54
C GLY A 121 2.28 -7.69 -7.50
N GLY A 122 1.03 -7.27 -7.64
CA GLY A 122 0.45 -6.25 -6.78
C GLY A 122 1.14 -4.90 -6.96
N ALA A 123 1.53 -4.25 -5.88
CA ALA A 123 2.25 -2.98 -5.89
C ALA A 123 3.76 -3.12 -6.12
N ALA A 124 4.32 -4.35 -6.12
CA ALA A 124 5.74 -4.56 -6.34
C ALA A 124 6.15 -4.20 -7.77
N SER A 125 7.23 -3.44 -7.92
CA SER A 125 7.81 -3.04 -9.22
C SER A 125 9.11 -3.74 -9.54
N SER A 126 9.81 -4.25 -8.53
CA SER A 126 11.06 -5.00 -8.64
C SER A 126 11.23 -5.96 -7.46
N ALA A 127 12.20 -6.87 -7.56
CA ALA A 127 12.61 -7.71 -6.44
C ALA A 127 14.09 -8.08 -6.54
N THR A 128 14.62 -8.55 -5.41
CA THR A 128 16.02 -8.92 -5.30
C THR A 128 16.14 -10.33 -4.69
N TRP A 129 16.91 -11.17 -5.36
CA TRP A 129 17.31 -12.47 -4.85
C TRP A 129 18.42 -12.37 -3.81
N SER A 130 18.33 -13.22 -2.80
CA SER A 130 19.42 -13.52 -1.88
C SER A 130 19.54 -15.03 -1.68
N ALA A 131 20.72 -15.47 -1.25
CA ALA A 131 20.98 -16.86 -0.87
C ALA A 131 21.73 -16.88 0.46
N ASP A 132 21.46 -17.90 1.29
CA ASP A 132 22.15 -18.07 2.58
C ASP A 132 23.56 -18.67 2.44
N VAL A 133 23.95 -19.04 1.22
CA VAL A 133 25.28 -19.49 0.87
C VAL A 133 25.96 -18.54 -0.12
N SER A 134 27.29 -18.53 -0.10
CA SER A 134 28.07 -17.72 -1.04
C SER A 134 27.95 -18.25 -2.47
N GLY A 135 27.79 -17.35 -3.43
CA GLY A 135 27.66 -17.67 -4.84
C GLY A 135 27.50 -16.41 -5.68
N VAL A 136 27.22 -16.57 -6.95
CA VAL A 136 27.09 -15.47 -7.90
C VAL A 136 25.74 -15.55 -8.62
N PHE A 137 24.99 -14.45 -8.59
CA PHE A 137 23.81 -14.25 -9.42
C PHE A 137 24.20 -13.61 -10.75
N ALA A 138 23.76 -14.17 -11.86
CA ALA A 138 24.01 -13.65 -13.20
C ALA A 138 22.68 -13.55 -13.99
N PRO A 139 22.42 -12.43 -14.69
CA PRO A 139 23.30 -11.24 -14.82
C PRO A 139 23.35 -10.39 -13.55
N SER A 140 22.35 -10.50 -12.67
CA SER A 140 22.20 -9.71 -11.44
C SER A 140 21.22 -10.40 -10.49
N ALA A 141 21.35 -10.17 -9.18
CA ALA A 141 20.36 -10.59 -8.19
C ALA A 141 18.98 -9.91 -8.36
N ASN A 142 18.89 -8.81 -9.09
CA ASN A 142 17.64 -8.11 -9.39
C ASN A 142 16.91 -8.68 -10.61
N ASP A 143 17.47 -9.65 -11.30
CA ASP A 143 16.78 -10.35 -12.39
C ASP A 143 15.95 -11.50 -11.80
N LEU A 144 14.65 -11.47 -12.04
CA LEU A 144 13.73 -12.51 -11.56
C LEU A 144 14.10 -13.90 -12.11
N ASN A 145 14.73 -13.92 -13.29
CA ASN A 145 15.23 -15.11 -13.98
C ASN A 145 16.74 -15.28 -13.84
N ALA A 146 17.35 -14.81 -12.76
CA ALA A 146 18.79 -14.95 -12.55
C ALA A 146 19.22 -16.40 -12.51
N THR A 147 20.44 -16.67 -12.96
CA THR A 147 21.15 -17.94 -12.72
C THR A 147 22.01 -17.79 -11.49
N PHE A 148 21.91 -18.70 -10.53
CA PHE A 148 22.78 -18.73 -9.36
C PHE A 148 23.80 -19.84 -9.48
N THR A 149 25.09 -19.51 -9.25
CA THR A 149 26.18 -20.48 -9.18
C THR A 149 26.77 -20.45 -7.77
N PRO A 150 26.61 -21.52 -6.97
CA PRO A 150 27.24 -21.63 -5.65
C PRO A 150 28.76 -21.61 -5.74
N ILE A 151 29.43 -21.36 -4.60
CA ILE A 151 30.88 -21.57 -4.51
C ILE A 151 31.19 -23.03 -4.83
N ALA A 152 32.40 -23.26 -5.40
CA ALA A 152 32.87 -24.57 -5.82
C ALA A 152 32.79 -25.62 -4.69
N SER A 153 32.35 -26.82 -5.04
CA SER A 153 32.22 -27.98 -4.13
C SER A 153 31.19 -27.84 -3.01
N PHE A 154 30.29 -26.86 -3.07
CA PHE A 154 29.20 -26.77 -2.10
C PHE A 154 28.19 -27.89 -2.32
N THR A 155 27.80 -28.58 -1.25
CA THR A 155 26.70 -29.54 -1.22
C THR A 155 25.83 -29.27 0.02
N GLY A 156 24.54 -29.55 -0.07
CA GLY A 156 23.58 -29.31 1.00
C GLY A 156 22.45 -28.37 0.54
N ASN A 157 21.68 -27.89 1.48
CA ASN A 157 20.54 -27.02 1.19
C ASN A 157 20.98 -25.56 0.98
N ILE A 158 20.37 -24.91 0.01
CA ILE A 158 20.45 -23.47 -0.21
C ILE A 158 19.05 -22.92 -0.01
N ASN A 159 18.91 -21.89 0.80
CA ASN A 159 17.69 -21.09 0.89
C ASN A 159 17.81 -19.88 -0.02
N PHE A 160 17.00 -19.86 -1.07
CA PHE A 160 16.83 -18.68 -1.91
C PHE A 160 15.65 -17.87 -1.42
N THR A 161 15.87 -16.58 -1.20
CA THR A 161 14.81 -15.65 -0.81
C THR A 161 14.69 -14.58 -1.89
N LEU A 162 13.48 -14.40 -2.39
CA LEU A 162 13.10 -13.30 -3.27
C LEU A 162 12.34 -12.26 -2.44
N THR A 163 12.84 -11.04 -2.40
CA THR A 163 12.23 -9.93 -1.65
C THR A 163 11.86 -8.84 -2.64
N THR A 164 10.61 -8.38 -2.59
CA THR A 164 10.16 -7.24 -3.41
C THR A 164 10.82 -5.96 -2.94
N ASP A 165 10.86 -4.94 -3.82
CA ASP A 165 11.07 -3.56 -3.40
C ASP A 165 10.00 -3.15 -2.37
N ASP A 166 10.30 -2.10 -1.63
CA ASP A 166 9.31 -1.41 -0.81
C ASP A 166 8.47 -0.55 -1.75
N PRO A 167 7.19 -0.91 -2.02
CA PRO A 167 6.39 -0.16 -2.97
C PRO A 167 6.25 1.30 -2.55
N ALA A 168 6.29 2.21 -3.51
CA ALA A 168 6.04 3.62 -3.23
C ALA A 168 4.63 3.78 -2.65
N GLY A 169 4.53 4.18 -1.38
CA GLY A 169 3.28 4.35 -0.65
C GLY A 169 3.27 3.64 0.69
N ALA A 170 2.11 3.16 1.11
CA ALA A 170 1.89 2.64 2.45
C ALA A 170 2.09 1.11 2.58
N CYS A 171 2.29 0.39 1.46
CA CYS A 171 2.50 -1.07 1.49
C CYS A 171 3.97 -1.41 1.70
N GLU A 172 4.23 -2.42 2.51
CA GLU A 172 5.58 -2.90 2.81
C GLU A 172 6.06 -3.92 1.76
N SER A 173 7.39 -4.14 1.72
CA SER A 173 8.00 -5.22 0.94
C SER A 173 7.60 -6.58 1.51
N VAL A 174 7.50 -7.59 0.63
CA VAL A 174 7.23 -8.98 1.00
C VAL A 174 8.32 -9.90 0.49
N SER A 175 8.49 -11.04 1.15
CA SER A 175 9.52 -12.03 0.81
C SER A 175 8.93 -13.42 0.73
N ASP A 176 9.47 -14.22 -0.18
CA ASP A 176 9.22 -15.66 -0.26
C ASP A 176 10.54 -16.43 -0.32
N THR A 177 10.59 -17.60 0.33
CA THR A 177 11.81 -18.38 0.48
C THR A 177 11.58 -19.83 0.08
N ILE A 178 12.46 -20.36 -0.76
CA ILE A 178 12.48 -21.75 -1.19
C ILE A 178 13.82 -22.40 -0.82
N THR A 179 13.77 -23.65 -0.40
CA THR A 179 14.97 -24.46 -0.12
C THR A 179 15.24 -25.43 -1.26
N VAL A 180 16.45 -25.42 -1.80
CA VAL A 180 16.89 -26.28 -2.91
C VAL A 180 18.10 -27.11 -2.47
N LEU A 181 18.09 -28.42 -2.75
CA LEU A 181 19.19 -29.32 -2.41
C LEU A 181 20.23 -29.37 -3.52
N VAL A 182 21.49 -29.15 -3.14
CA VAL A 182 22.66 -29.42 -4.00
C VAL A 182 23.24 -30.78 -3.67
N THR A 183 23.23 -31.68 -4.64
CA THR A 183 23.71 -33.07 -4.48
C THR A 183 25.15 -33.22 -4.99
N PRO A 184 25.98 -34.13 -4.41
CA PRO A 184 27.24 -34.52 -5.02
C PRO A 184 26.98 -35.22 -6.35
N GLU A 185 28.00 -35.25 -7.22
CA GLU A 185 28.02 -36.05 -8.45
C GLU A 185 28.14 -37.53 -8.14
#